data_878280ebc211c8985b474ec7c6bf5241
#
_entry.id   878280ebc211c8985b474ec7c6bf5241
#
_cell.length_a   1.000
_cell.length_b   1.000
_cell.length_c   1.000
_cell.angle_alpha   90.00
_cell.angle_beta   90.00
_cell.angle_gamma   90.00
#
_symmetry.space_group_name_H-M   'P 1'
#
loop_
_entity.id
_entity.type
_entity.pdbx_description
1 polymer ?
#
loop_
_entity_poly.entity_id
_entity_poly.type
_entity_poly.pdbx_seq_one_letter_code
_entity_poly.pdbx_strand_id
1 'polypeptide(L)'
;MITSPAVKLRLAEAMAPDFERDLLRDGIPPEKIQAQIKRSRDRIISAPVAVVLCLDMSEMDVYPDEKRQQAERTMAVQSVAAAGLQLLLAAHAEGLGGVWVCSPLFTQEVIRKTLDLSEKWEPQAMFYLGYPDGLPKPKEMKDMKGLVKWL
;
A
#
# COMPACT_ATOMS: atom_id res chain seq x y z
N MET A 1 11.25 2.28 -5.26
CA MET A 1 11.23 3.58 -4.58
C MET A 1 11.13 4.68 -5.62
N ILE A 2 10.25 5.67 -5.40
CA ILE A 2 9.89 6.71 -6.37
C ILE A 2 10.12 8.07 -5.72
N THR A 3 11.05 8.83 -6.26
CA THR A 3 11.36 10.21 -5.83
C THR A 3 10.99 11.23 -6.92
N SER A 4 10.96 10.80 -8.20
CA SER A 4 10.64 11.66 -9.35
C SER A 4 9.21 12.18 -9.30
N PRO A 5 8.99 13.52 -9.29
CA PRO A 5 7.65 14.09 -9.37
C PRO A 5 6.86 13.65 -10.60
N ALA A 6 7.53 13.54 -11.75
CA ALA A 6 6.91 13.13 -13.00
C ALA A 6 6.40 11.67 -12.93
N VAL A 7 7.18 10.77 -12.32
CA VAL A 7 6.77 9.36 -12.15
C VAL A 7 5.61 9.26 -11.15
N LYS A 8 5.64 10.02 -10.05
CA LYS A 8 4.54 10.07 -9.07
C LYS A 8 3.26 10.60 -9.70
N LEU A 9 3.33 11.65 -10.52
CA LEU A 9 2.19 12.19 -11.24
C LEU A 9 1.61 11.14 -12.20
N ARG A 10 2.44 10.54 -13.04
CA ARG A 10 2.02 9.49 -13.99
C ARG A 10 1.35 8.31 -13.28
N LEU A 11 1.89 7.89 -12.14
CA LEU A 11 1.32 6.81 -11.34
C LEU A 11 -0.06 7.20 -10.77
N ALA A 12 -0.19 8.38 -10.21
CA ALA A 12 -1.46 8.87 -9.67
C ALA A 12 -2.55 8.97 -10.74
N GLU A 13 -2.20 9.45 -11.92
CA GLU A 13 -3.11 9.55 -13.06
C GLU A 13 -3.51 8.16 -13.60
N ALA A 14 -2.58 7.23 -13.66
CA ALA A 14 -2.87 5.87 -14.11
C ALA A 14 -3.80 5.09 -13.16
N MET A 15 -3.69 5.31 -11.84
CA MET A 15 -4.53 4.65 -10.84
C MET A 15 -5.92 5.27 -10.70
N ALA A 16 -6.12 6.52 -11.09
CA ALA A 16 -7.37 7.25 -10.87
C ALA A 16 -8.59 6.62 -11.56
N PRO A 17 -8.55 6.12 -12.82
CA PRO A 17 -9.72 5.54 -13.48
C PRO A 17 -10.27 4.29 -12.79
N ASP A 18 -9.41 3.43 -12.27
CA ASP A 18 -9.84 2.24 -11.54
C ASP A 18 -10.53 2.62 -10.24
N PHE A 19 -9.94 3.58 -9.52
CA PHE A 19 -10.52 4.09 -8.28
C PHE A 19 -11.87 4.78 -8.52
N GLU A 20 -12.00 5.59 -9.57
CA GLU A 20 -13.26 6.23 -9.96
C GLU A 20 -14.34 5.19 -10.28
N ARG A 21 -14.00 4.19 -11.09
CA ARG A 21 -14.91 3.09 -11.45
C ARG A 21 -15.44 2.36 -10.24
N ASP A 22 -14.59 2.06 -9.27
CA ASP A 22 -14.97 1.32 -8.07
C ASP A 22 -15.88 2.17 -7.17
N LEU A 23 -15.58 3.45 -6.98
CA LEU A 23 -16.43 4.39 -6.24
C LEU A 23 -17.81 4.57 -6.89
N LEU A 24 -17.87 4.59 -8.23
CA LEU A 24 -19.13 4.63 -8.97
C LEU A 24 -19.97 3.37 -8.73
N ARG A 25 -19.34 2.20 -8.72
CA ARG A 25 -20.02 0.92 -8.42
C ARG A 25 -20.56 0.86 -6.99
N ASP A 26 -19.87 1.52 -6.06
CA ASP A 26 -20.28 1.64 -4.66
C ASP A 26 -21.40 2.69 -4.47
N GLY A 27 -21.86 3.36 -5.53
CA GLY A 27 -22.91 4.36 -5.49
C GLY A 27 -22.51 5.67 -4.83
N ILE A 28 -21.22 5.99 -4.80
CA ILE A 28 -20.72 7.24 -4.23
C ILE A 28 -21.10 8.42 -5.15
N PRO A 29 -21.63 9.54 -4.62
CA PRO A 29 -21.96 10.71 -5.41
C PRO A 29 -20.77 11.30 -6.17
N PRO A 30 -20.94 11.76 -7.42
CA PRO A 30 -19.85 12.23 -8.28
C PRO A 30 -18.94 13.30 -7.64
N GLU A 31 -19.53 14.25 -6.93
CA GLU A 31 -18.78 15.31 -6.24
C GLU A 31 -17.86 14.76 -5.14
N LYS A 32 -18.26 13.67 -4.46
CA LYS A 32 -17.45 13.00 -3.46
C LYS A 32 -16.36 12.14 -4.10
N ILE A 33 -16.63 11.57 -5.27
CA ILE A 33 -15.65 10.80 -6.05
C ILE A 33 -14.49 11.73 -6.44
N GLN A 34 -14.76 12.87 -7.05
CA GLN A 34 -13.73 13.81 -7.46
C GLN A 34 -12.87 14.30 -6.27
N ALA A 35 -13.49 14.54 -5.13
CA ALA A 35 -12.78 14.91 -3.91
C ALA A 35 -11.85 13.79 -3.40
N GLN A 36 -12.26 12.52 -3.53
CA GLN A 36 -11.46 11.37 -3.11
C GLN A 36 -10.28 11.12 -4.08
N ILE A 37 -10.54 11.21 -5.39
CA ILE A 37 -9.49 11.09 -6.42
C ILE A 37 -8.45 12.18 -6.23
N LYS A 38 -8.87 13.43 -6.07
CA LYS A 38 -7.97 14.55 -5.81
C LYS A 38 -7.10 14.30 -4.56
N ARG A 39 -7.71 13.86 -3.47
CA ARG A 39 -6.98 13.56 -2.22
C ARG A 39 -5.96 12.44 -2.41
N SER A 40 -6.32 11.37 -3.12
CA SER A 40 -5.41 10.27 -3.44
C SER A 40 -4.23 10.75 -4.27
N ARG A 41 -4.51 11.51 -5.34
CA ARG A 41 -3.51 12.12 -6.21
C ARG A 41 -2.55 13.03 -5.44
N ASP A 42 -3.09 13.94 -4.64
CA ASP A 42 -2.31 14.90 -3.86
C ASP A 42 -1.35 14.18 -2.89
N ARG A 43 -1.78 13.10 -2.24
CA ARG A 43 -0.94 12.27 -1.37
C ARG A 43 0.25 11.63 -2.12
N ILE A 44 0.01 11.09 -3.31
CA ILE A 44 1.07 10.46 -4.11
C ILE A 44 2.10 11.51 -4.54
N ILE A 45 1.62 12.68 -4.98
CA ILE A 45 2.50 13.72 -5.57
C ILE A 45 3.27 14.47 -4.48
N SER A 46 2.60 14.81 -3.35
CA SER A 46 3.21 15.61 -2.29
C SER A 46 4.23 14.86 -1.46
N ALA A 47 4.14 13.55 -1.37
CA ALA A 47 5.10 12.75 -0.61
C ALA A 47 6.51 12.90 -1.18
N PRO A 48 7.54 13.22 -0.38
CA PRO A 48 8.93 13.26 -0.86
C PRO A 48 9.35 11.94 -1.50
N VAL A 49 9.01 10.83 -0.85
CA VAL A 49 9.31 9.47 -1.33
C VAL A 49 8.04 8.61 -1.28
N ALA A 50 7.77 7.90 -2.37
CA ALA A 50 6.81 6.80 -2.38
C ALA A 50 7.55 5.47 -2.58
N VAL A 51 7.23 4.47 -1.77
CA VAL A 51 7.79 3.11 -1.87
C VAL A 51 6.66 2.16 -2.21
N VAL A 52 6.74 1.46 -3.34
CA VAL A 52 5.82 0.36 -3.67
C VAL A 52 6.43 -0.93 -3.13
N LEU A 53 5.69 -1.61 -2.27
CA LEU A 53 6.05 -2.91 -1.73
C LEU A 53 5.40 -3.99 -2.59
N CYS A 54 6.21 -4.91 -3.11
CA CYS A 54 5.75 -5.97 -3.98
C CYS A 54 6.04 -7.34 -3.36
N LEU A 55 5.14 -8.28 -3.62
CA LEU A 55 5.34 -9.70 -3.38
C LEU A 55 5.97 -10.32 -4.63
N ASP A 56 6.99 -11.16 -4.45
CA ASP A 56 7.54 -12.05 -5.48
C ASP A 56 7.49 -13.49 -4.95
N MET A 57 6.80 -14.36 -5.67
CA MET A 57 6.63 -15.76 -5.31
C MET A 57 7.67 -16.69 -5.96
N SER A 58 8.66 -16.12 -6.69
CA SER A 58 9.58 -16.91 -7.51
C SER A 58 10.47 -17.89 -6.74
N GLU A 59 10.80 -17.55 -5.49
CA GLU A 59 11.67 -18.34 -4.62
C GLU A 59 10.88 -19.05 -3.51
N MET A 60 9.55 -19.05 -3.60
CA MET A 60 8.67 -19.71 -2.62
C MET A 60 8.46 -21.17 -3.01
N ASP A 61 8.15 -22.01 -2.02
CA ASP A 61 7.88 -23.42 -2.25
C ASP A 61 6.62 -23.65 -3.11
N VAL A 62 6.68 -24.69 -3.94
CA VAL A 62 5.55 -25.10 -4.78
C VAL A 62 4.98 -26.41 -4.26
N TYR A 63 3.71 -26.41 -3.91
CA TYR A 63 3.01 -27.56 -3.41
C TYR A 63 2.00 -28.13 -4.42
N PRO A 64 1.84 -29.47 -4.47
CA PRO A 64 0.92 -30.10 -5.43
C PRO A 64 -0.57 -29.95 -5.06
N ASP A 65 -0.88 -29.58 -3.81
CA ASP A 65 -2.24 -29.37 -3.34
C ASP A 65 -2.51 -27.90 -3.01
N GLU A 66 -3.75 -27.49 -3.29
CA GLU A 66 -4.20 -26.11 -3.12
C GLU A 66 -4.09 -25.61 -1.68
N LYS A 67 -4.33 -26.47 -0.69
CA LYS A 67 -4.30 -26.07 0.74
C LYS A 67 -2.92 -25.60 1.16
N ARG A 68 -1.85 -26.37 0.82
CA ARG A 68 -0.48 -25.97 1.14
C ARG A 68 -0.03 -24.79 0.30
N GLN A 69 -0.39 -24.77 -0.98
CA GLN A 69 -0.06 -23.64 -1.85
C GLN A 69 -0.68 -22.33 -1.36
N GLN A 70 -1.92 -22.37 -0.89
CA GLN A 70 -2.57 -21.19 -0.30
C GLN A 70 -1.92 -20.77 1.03
N ALA A 71 -1.48 -21.73 1.85
CA ALA A 71 -0.74 -21.44 3.07
C ALA A 71 0.59 -20.76 2.77
N GLU A 72 1.32 -21.25 1.78
CA GLU A 72 2.59 -20.68 1.30
C GLU A 72 2.41 -19.21 0.84
N ARG A 73 1.39 -18.96 0.00
CA ARG A 73 1.06 -17.60 -0.42
C ARG A 73 0.69 -16.70 0.77
N THR A 74 -0.03 -17.23 1.75
CA THR A 74 -0.40 -16.48 2.95
C THR A 74 0.84 -16.09 3.76
N MET A 75 1.79 -17.03 3.95
CA MET A 75 3.06 -16.75 4.62
C MET A 75 3.88 -15.69 3.88
N ALA A 76 3.94 -15.76 2.56
CA ALA A 76 4.64 -14.78 1.74
C ALA A 76 4.03 -13.38 1.89
N VAL A 77 2.71 -13.25 1.85
CA VAL A 77 2.00 -11.98 2.10
C VAL A 77 2.29 -11.44 3.51
N GLN A 78 2.28 -12.30 4.53
CA GLN A 78 2.60 -11.91 5.91
C GLN A 78 4.05 -11.44 6.04
N SER A 79 5.00 -12.12 5.38
CA SER A 79 6.42 -11.73 5.38
C SER A 79 6.63 -10.36 4.73
N VAL A 80 5.98 -10.12 3.59
CA VAL A 80 6.02 -8.82 2.91
C VAL A 80 5.40 -7.74 3.79
N ALA A 81 4.27 -8.00 4.46
CA ALA A 81 3.65 -7.05 5.38
C ALA A 81 4.55 -6.74 6.58
N ALA A 82 5.22 -7.75 7.15
CA ALA A 82 6.19 -7.57 8.23
C ALA A 82 7.38 -6.68 7.79
N ALA A 83 7.92 -6.91 6.59
CA ALA A 83 8.95 -6.05 6.01
C ALA A 83 8.48 -4.60 5.84
N GLY A 84 7.23 -4.40 5.42
CA GLY A 84 6.61 -3.07 5.33
C GLY A 84 6.49 -2.37 6.69
N LEU A 85 6.11 -3.10 7.75
CA LEU A 85 6.09 -2.55 9.10
C LEU A 85 7.49 -2.17 9.57
N GLN A 86 8.50 -3.02 9.33
CA GLN A 86 9.90 -2.72 9.68
C GLN A 86 10.40 -1.47 8.95
N LEU A 87 10.03 -1.28 7.67
CA LEU A 87 10.37 -0.05 6.94
C LEU A 87 9.81 1.19 7.63
N LEU A 88 8.54 1.17 8.08
CA LEU A 88 7.94 2.29 8.80
C LEU A 88 8.60 2.55 10.14
N LEU A 89 8.94 1.50 10.89
CA LEU A 89 9.64 1.62 12.18
C LEU A 89 11.06 2.19 12.00
N ALA A 90 11.78 1.72 10.99
CA ALA A 90 13.10 2.24 10.66
C ALA A 90 13.02 3.72 10.22
N ALA A 91 12.07 4.07 9.37
CA ALA A 91 11.84 5.45 8.96
C ALA A 91 11.53 6.36 10.18
N HIS A 92 10.71 5.87 11.12
CA HIS A 92 10.41 6.60 12.35
C HIS A 92 11.64 6.79 13.22
N ALA A 93 12.51 5.80 13.35
CA ALA A 93 13.77 5.90 14.09
C ALA A 93 14.71 6.96 13.51
N GLU A 94 14.64 7.19 12.19
CA GLU A 94 15.38 8.24 11.48
C GLU A 94 14.65 9.60 11.48
N GLY A 95 13.59 9.77 12.27
CA GLY A 95 12.83 11.01 12.37
C GLY A 95 11.86 11.28 11.21
N LEU A 96 11.61 10.29 10.37
CA LEU A 96 10.65 10.40 9.27
C LEU A 96 9.24 10.00 9.71
N GLY A 97 8.25 10.60 9.06
CA GLY A 97 6.86 10.14 9.11
C GLY A 97 6.57 9.20 7.95
N GLY A 98 5.62 8.28 8.15
CA GLY A 98 5.21 7.35 7.11
C GLY A 98 3.72 7.03 7.16
N VAL A 99 3.14 6.79 5.99
CA VAL A 99 1.75 6.33 5.84
C VAL A 99 1.74 5.09 4.97
N TRP A 100 1.11 4.03 5.47
CA TRP A 100 0.82 2.81 4.71
C TRP A 100 -0.52 2.94 4.01
N VAL A 101 -0.57 2.68 2.70
CA VAL A 101 -1.81 2.60 1.92
C VAL A 101 -1.86 1.29 1.14
N CYS A 102 -3.05 0.68 1.10
CA CYS A 102 -3.29 -0.60 0.43
C CYS A 102 -3.92 -0.45 -0.97
N SER A 103 -4.01 0.78 -1.49
CA SER A 103 -4.54 1.02 -2.85
C SER A 103 -3.86 0.18 -3.94
N PRO A 104 -2.57 -0.19 -3.85
CA PRO A 104 -1.95 -1.08 -4.82
C PRO A 104 -2.64 -2.44 -5.00
N LEU A 105 -3.27 -2.99 -3.98
CA LEU A 105 -4.01 -4.26 -4.08
C LEU A 105 -5.16 -4.21 -5.11
N PHE A 106 -5.72 -3.04 -5.34
CA PHE A 106 -6.84 -2.82 -6.26
C PHE A 106 -6.40 -2.42 -7.67
N THR A 107 -5.11 -2.11 -7.86
CA THR A 107 -4.56 -1.56 -9.11
C THR A 107 -3.20 -2.18 -9.45
N GLN A 108 -2.97 -3.45 -9.11
CA GLN A 108 -1.67 -4.11 -9.24
C GLN A 108 -1.11 -4.04 -10.67
N GLU A 109 -1.95 -4.37 -11.65
CA GLU A 109 -1.53 -4.39 -13.05
C GLU A 109 -1.22 -2.99 -13.58
N VAL A 110 -2.03 -2.00 -13.19
CA VAL A 110 -1.80 -0.59 -13.56
C VAL A 110 -0.46 -0.09 -13.03
N ILE A 111 -0.17 -0.37 -11.74
CA ILE A 111 1.10 0.02 -11.12
C ILE A 111 2.26 -0.67 -11.80
N ARG A 112 2.16 -1.98 -12.04
CA ARG A 112 3.20 -2.78 -12.68
C ARG A 112 3.55 -2.24 -14.06
N LYS A 113 2.55 -1.98 -14.90
CA LYS A 113 2.75 -1.41 -16.24
C LYS A 113 3.29 0.03 -16.19
N THR A 114 2.76 0.86 -15.30
CA THR A 114 3.15 2.28 -15.22
C THR A 114 4.59 2.46 -14.76
N LEU A 115 5.07 1.57 -13.88
CA LEU A 115 6.41 1.62 -13.30
C LEU A 115 7.40 0.67 -13.99
N ASP A 116 6.98 -0.04 -15.04
CA ASP A 116 7.79 -1.03 -15.76
C ASP A 116 8.39 -2.08 -14.81
N LEU A 117 7.54 -2.63 -13.93
CA LEU A 117 7.94 -3.65 -12.98
C LEU A 117 7.83 -5.05 -13.61
N SER A 118 8.66 -5.98 -13.11
CA SER A 118 8.59 -7.39 -13.48
C SER A 118 7.16 -7.95 -13.33
N GLU A 119 6.75 -8.81 -14.25
CA GLU A 119 5.46 -9.52 -14.18
C GLU A 119 5.32 -10.41 -12.93
N LYS A 120 6.44 -10.83 -12.35
CA LYS A 120 6.50 -11.60 -11.11
C LYS A 120 6.23 -10.76 -9.86
N TRP A 121 6.30 -9.43 -9.96
CA TRP A 121 6.12 -8.55 -8.84
C TRP A 121 4.66 -8.14 -8.69
N GLU A 122 4.07 -8.53 -7.56
CA GLU A 122 2.69 -8.20 -7.23
C GLU A 122 2.66 -7.02 -6.23
N PRO A 123 2.30 -5.80 -6.64
CA PRO A 123 2.17 -4.66 -5.73
C PRO A 123 1.18 -4.94 -4.59
N GLN A 124 1.64 -4.84 -3.34
CA GLN A 124 0.85 -5.11 -2.13
C GLN A 124 0.47 -3.84 -1.38
N ALA A 125 1.39 -2.91 -1.29
CA ALA A 125 1.20 -1.67 -0.55
C ALA A 125 2.05 -0.54 -1.14
N MET A 126 1.70 0.68 -0.76
CA MET A 126 2.54 1.86 -1.00
C MET A 126 2.73 2.62 0.30
N PHE A 127 3.96 3.08 0.51
CA PHE A 127 4.33 3.93 1.64
C PHE A 127 4.65 5.32 1.14
N TYR A 128 4.12 6.32 1.81
CA TYR A 128 4.52 7.71 1.63
C TYR A 128 5.40 8.09 2.79
N LEU A 129 6.65 8.48 2.51
CA LEU A 129 7.65 8.81 3.51
C LEU A 129 8.10 10.26 3.35
N GLY A 130 8.35 10.95 4.46
CA GLY A 130 8.85 12.31 4.50
C GLY A 130 9.00 12.81 5.92
N TYR A 131 9.53 14.02 6.10
CA TYR A 131 9.54 14.65 7.41
C TYR A 131 8.13 15.05 7.82
N PRO A 132 7.71 14.75 9.07
CA PRO A 132 6.36 15.08 9.53
C PRO A 132 6.22 16.60 9.72
N ASP A 133 5.07 17.13 9.29
CA ASP A 133 4.67 18.53 9.48
C ASP A 133 3.92 18.72 10.81
N GLY A 134 4.40 18.08 11.86
CA GLY A 134 3.84 18.12 13.20
C GLY A 134 3.62 16.74 13.83
N LEU A 135 3.18 16.74 15.09
CA LEU A 135 2.90 15.51 15.81
C LEU A 135 1.58 14.88 15.35
N PRO A 136 1.54 13.55 15.20
CA PRO A 136 0.30 12.86 14.88
C PRO A 136 -0.73 13.04 16.00
N LYS A 137 -2.00 13.17 15.63
CA LYS A 137 -3.08 13.19 16.61
C LYS A 137 -3.08 11.88 17.41
N PRO A 138 -3.17 11.94 18.76
CA PRO A 138 -3.32 10.74 19.56
C PRO A 138 -4.52 9.90 19.09
N LYS A 139 -4.35 8.60 18.98
CA LYS A 139 -5.46 7.67 18.73
C LYS A 139 -5.84 7.01 20.05
N GLU A 140 -7.13 6.95 20.33
CA GLU A 140 -7.62 6.07 21.39
C GLU A 140 -7.25 4.62 21.06
N MET A 141 -6.55 3.99 22.00
CA MET A 141 -6.23 2.57 21.89
C MET A 141 -7.44 1.76 22.37
N LYS A 142 -7.82 0.74 21.59
CA LYS A 142 -8.86 -0.20 22.03
C LYS A 142 -8.37 -0.98 23.23
N ASP A 143 -9.30 -1.31 24.16
CA ASP A 143 -9.01 -2.21 25.26
C ASP A 143 -8.60 -3.59 24.71
N MET A 144 -7.45 -4.09 25.19
CA MET A 144 -6.88 -5.37 24.76
C MET A 144 -7.51 -6.59 25.48
N LYS A 145 -8.33 -6.37 26.52
CA LYS A 145 -8.87 -7.45 27.36
C LYS A 145 -9.64 -8.53 26.59
N GLY A 146 -10.29 -8.18 25.49
CA GLY A 146 -11.02 -9.13 24.66
C GLY A 146 -10.21 -9.72 23.49
N LEU A 147 -8.97 -9.26 23.29
CA LEU A 147 -8.12 -9.62 22.16
C LEU A 147 -7.00 -10.60 22.50
N VAL A 148 -6.73 -10.80 23.78
CA VAL A 148 -5.67 -11.69 24.30
C VAL A 148 -6.27 -12.71 25.25
N LYS A 149 -5.96 -13.96 25.03
CA LYS A 149 -6.30 -15.06 25.93
C LYS A 149 -5.03 -15.61 26.56
N TRP A 150 -4.97 -15.59 27.90
CA TRP A 150 -3.92 -16.23 28.68
C TRP A 150 -4.35 -17.66 29.00
N LEU A 151 -3.49 -18.66 28.67
CA LEU A 151 -3.76 -20.08 28.86
C LEU A 151 -2.82 -20.63 29.95
#